data_952ea20761d32ce58162f3a5f68d66b1
#
_entry.id   952ea20761d32ce58162f3a5f68d66b1
#
_cell.length_a   1.000
_cell.length_b   1.000
_cell.length_c   1.000
_cell.angle_alpha   90.00
_cell.angle_beta   90.00
_cell.angle_gamma   90.00
#
_symmetry.space_group_name_H-M   'P 1'
#
loop_
_entity.id
_entity.type
_entity.pdbx_description
1 polymer ?
#
loop_
_entity_poly.entity_id
_entity_poly.type
_entity_poly.pdbx_seq_one_letter_code
_entity_poly.pdbx_strand_id
1 'polypeptide(L)'
;MSQEEQTIKLDQRDVLDAAMTAGHILLENGAEIFRVEETIDRICHHFGVQSENAFVLSNGIFLTSGDEHEKRFARVEHIPVRGAQLHRVAAVNQLSREIEEGKYTLPEIREKLEQIRNAPGASKRTLVLMSGLGSGCFCLMFGGMWQDCVVAFVIGCLLYLYLLWLNGRCSKIVENIGGGIIITVCSLLFIHMPFEMDMSHMISGSIMPLVPGLAFTNGIRDIADGDYISGTVRMIDAVLVFLSVAAGVGCVLSIYHHLTGGVML
;
A
#
# COMPACT_ATOMS: atom_id res chain seq x y z
N MET A 1 46.58 6.45 3.91
CA MET A 1 45.39 5.64 3.68
C MET A 1 45.81 4.47 2.81
N SER A 2 45.82 3.26 3.34
CA SER A 2 46.29 2.08 2.61
C SER A 2 45.24 1.64 1.57
N GLN A 3 45.66 0.90 0.54
CA GLN A 3 44.72 0.34 -0.48
C GLN A 3 43.67 -0.59 0.16
N GLU A 4 44.01 -1.22 1.29
CA GLU A 4 43.08 -2.04 2.07
C GLU A 4 41.95 -1.22 2.73
N GLU A 5 42.27 -0.03 3.29
CA GLU A 5 41.27 0.88 3.85
C GLU A 5 40.32 1.43 2.78
N GLN A 6 40.77 1.64 1.54
CA GLN A 6 39.91 2.05 0.43
C GLN A 6 39.00 0.93 -0.05
N THR A 7 39.52 -0.31 -0.07
CA THR A 7 38.71 -1.49 -0.47
C THR A 7 37.65 -1.81 0.58
N ILE A 8 37.98 -1.73 1.87
CA ILE A 8 37.01 -1.92 2.97
C ILE A 8 35.94 -0.82 2.96
N LYS A 9 36.30 0.44 2.68
CA LYS A 9 35.32 1.55 2.60
C LYS A 9 34.39 1.46 1.38
N LEU A 10 34.86 0.94 0.25
CA LEU A 10 33.99 0.68 -0.91
C LEU A 10 32.99 -0.44 -0.60
N ASP A 11 33.42 -1.47 0.10
CA ASP A 11 32.59 -2.61 0.45
C ASP A 11 31.47 -2.24 1.45
N GLN A 12 31.77 -1.40 2.43
CA GLN A 12 30.77 -0.88 3.39
C GLN A 12 29.68 -0.04 2.71
N ARG A 13 30.06 0.88 1.81
CA ARG A 13 29.10 1.69 1.04
C ARG A 13 28.21 0.82 0.17
N ASP A 14 28.78 -0.18 -0.45
CA ASP A 14 28.07 -1.12 -1.29
C ASP A 14 27.04 -1.93 -0.53
N VAL A 15 27.33 -2.32 0.71
CA VAL A 15 26.38 -2.99 1.61
C VAL A 15 25.25 -2.03 2.01
N LEU A 16 25.59 -0.81 2.42
CA LEU A 16 24.61 0.20 2.80
C LEU A 16 23.66 0.56 1.63
N ASP A 17 24.18 0.61 0.40
CA ASP A 17 23.38 0.86 -0.80
C ASP A 17 22.41 -0.31 -1.07
N ALA A 18 22.84 -1.54 -0.88
CA ALA A 18 21.97 -2.70 -1.02
C ALA A 18 20.89 -2.74 0.07
N ALA A 19 21.25 -2.48 1.33
CA ALA A 19 20.33 -2.39 2.45
C ALA A 19 19.29 -1.27 2.26
N MET A 20 19.74 -0.08 1.81
CA MET A 20 18.86 1.04 1.48
C MET A 20 17.91 0.70 0.34
N THR A 21 18.39 0.01 -0.70
CA THR A 21 17.54 -0.43 -1.82
C THR A 21 16.46 -1.41 -1.36
N ALA A 22 16.81 -2.36 -0.49
CA ALA A 22 15.85 -3.28 0.11
C ALA A 22 14.79 -2.52 0.93
N GLY A 23 15.22 -1.60 1.81
CA GLY A 23 14.34 -0.73 2.59
C GLY A 23 13.43 0.12 1.71
N HIS A 24 13.96 0.71 0.64
CA HIS A 24 13.19 1.47 -0.33
C HIS A 24 12.06 0.63 -0.97
N ILE A 25 12.39 -0.56 -1.45
CA ILE A 25 11.38 -1.46 -2.05
C ILE A 25 10.29 -1.80 -1.04
N LEU A 26 10.65 -2.10 0.21
CA LEU A 26 9.70 -2.42 1.26
C LEU A 26 8.77 -1.24 1.56
N LEU A 27 9.34 -0.05 1.82
CA LEU A 27 8.59 1.14 2.19
C LEU A 27 7.68 1.63 1.06
N GLU A 28 8.18 1.69 -0.18
CA GLU A 28 7.41 2.07 -1.38
C GLU A 28 6.17 1.19 -1.58
N ASN A 29 6.27 -0.10 -1.20
CA ASN A 29 5.22 -1.10 -1.40
C ASN A 29 4.40 -1.37 -0.12
N GLY A 30 4.49 -0.51 0.88
CA GLY A 30 3.60 -0.47 2.03
C GLY A 30 3.94 -1.46 3.15
N ALA A 31 5.22 -1.79 3.34
CA ALA A 31 5.66 -2.56 4.50
C ALA A 31 5.53 -1.73 5.80
N GLU A 32 5.47 -2.44 6.93
CA GLU A 32 5.52 -1.88 8.28
C GLU A 32 6.90 -1.26 8.55
N ILE A 33 6.97 -0.18 9.33
CA ILE A 33 8.23 0.54 9.59
C ILE A 33 9.27 -0.39 10.20
N PHE A 34 8.91 -1.11 11.27
CA PHE A 34 9.85 -1.99 11.95
C PHE A 34 10.43 -3.09 11.03
N ARG A 35 9.65 -3.56 10.04
CA ARG A 35 10.16 -4.55 9.06
C ARG A 35 11.16 -3.96 8.10
N VAL A 36 11.02 -2.69 7.77
CA VAL A 36 12.00 -1.98 6.95
C VAL A 36 13.31 -1.85 7.71
N GLU A 37 13.25 -1.41 8.97
CA GLU A 37 14.40 -1.27 9.85
C GLU A 37 15.07 -2.64 10.08
N GLU A 38 14.32 -3.66 10.47
CA GLU A 38 14.81 -5.03 10.67
C GLU A 38 15.52 -5.57 9.42
N THR A 39 14.97 -5.31 8.23
CA THR A 39 15.59 -5.78 6.98
C THR A 39 16.90 -5.07 6.68
N ILE A 40 16.97 -3.76 6.89
CA ILE A 40 18.20 -2.96 6.73
C ILE A 40 19.26 -3.46 7.69
N ASP A 41 18.93 -3.59 8.97
CA ASP A 41 19.85 -4.04 10.01
C ASP A 41 20.34 -5.46 9.75
N ARG A 42 19.48 -6.36 9.33
CA ARG A 42 19.83 -7.75 8.99
C ARG A 42 20.83 -7.83 7.86
N ILE A 43 20.65 -7.04 6.79
CA ILE A 43 21.59 -6.99 5.66
C ILE A 43 22.94 -6.41 6.13
N CYS A 44 22.93 -5.30 6.85
CA CYS A 44 24.14 -4.67 7.36
C CYS A 44 24.91 -5.59 8.31
N HIS A 45 24.22 -6.22 9.26
CA HIS A 45 24.82 -7.11 10.23
C HIS A 45 25.46 -8.36 9.58
N HIS A 46 24.81 -8.94 8.56
CA HIS A 46 25.37 -10.08 7.82
C HIS A 46 26.75 -9.80 7.22
N PHE A 47 26.96 -8.58 6.72
CA PHE A 47 28.23 -8.14 6.14
C PHE A 47 29.18 -7.47 7.14
N GLY A 48 28.86 -7.51 8.44
CA GLY A 48 29.70 -6.91 9.49
C GLY A 48 29.75 -5.37 9.46
N VAL A 49 28.78 -4.73 8.78
CA VAL A 49 28.64 -3.28 8.79
C VAL A 49 27.78 -2.89 9.98
N GLN A 50 28.33 -2.10 10.89
CA GLN A 50 27.54 -1.52 11.99
C GLN A 50 26.65 -0.43 11.39
N SER A 51 25.34 -0.75 11.23
CA SER A 51 24.32 0.25 11.02
C SER A 51 23.95 0.82 12.38
N GLU A 52 24.55 1.95 12.77
CA GLU A 52 24.31 2.48 14.11
C GLU A 52 22.86 2.97 14.29
N ASN A 53 22.16 3.36 13.22
CA ASN A 53 20.74 3.73 13.29
C ASN A 53 20.14 3.81 11.88
N ALA A 54 19.35 2.84 11.51
CA ALA A 54 18.36 3.01 10.45
C ALA A 54 17.11 3.66 11.08
N PHE A 55 16.82 4.92 10.73
CA PHE A 55 15.59 5.59 11.15
C PHE A 55 14.66 5.69 9.96
N VAL A 56 13.51 5.05 10.06
CA VAL A 56 12.54 4.96 8.98
C VAL A 56 11.28 5.75 9.33
N LEU A 57 10.84 6.58 8.40
CA LEU A 57 9.56 7.28 8.47
C LEU A 57 8.62 6.74 7.39
N SER A 58 7.35 7.09 7.48
CA SER A 58 6.31 6.67 6.52
C SER A 58 6.62 7.00 5.05
N ASN A 59 7.50 7.97 4.80
CA ASN A 59 7.88 8.45 3.47
C ASN A 59 9.39 8.69 3.28
N GLY A 60 10.22 8.13 4.14
CA GLY A 60 11.67 8.32 4.03
C GLY A 60 12.49 7.41 4.92
N ILE A 61 13.73 7.19 4.53
CA ILE A 61 14.72 6.40 5.26
C ILE A 61 15.94 7.27 5.49
N PHE A 62 16.41 7.27 6.73
CA PHE A 62 17.65 7.88 7.18
C PHE A 62 18.59 6.76 7.61
N LEU A 63 19.70 6.62 6.93
CA LEU A 63 20.70 5.61 7.25
C LEU A 63 22.00 6.30 7.56
N THR A 64 22.54 6.03 8.75
CA THR A 64 23.84 6.53 9.18
C THR A 64 24.78 5.38 9.48
N SER A 65 26.04 5.50 9.07
CA SER A 65 27.11 4.55 9.39
C SER A 65 28.39 5.29 9.70
N GLY A 66 29.12 4.82 10.67
CA GLY A 66 30.42 5.37 11.04
C GLY A 66 30.66 5.36 12.55
N ASP A 67 31.92 5.11 12.98
CA ASP A 67 32.36 5.14 14.36
C ASP A 67 32.72 6.58 14.78
N GLU A 68 32.86 6.87 16.10
CA GLU A 68 33.19 8.20 16.64
C GLU A 68 34.44 8.83 16.04
N HIS A 69 35.32 8.03 15.45
CA HIS A 69 36.59 8.46 14.87
C HIS A 69 36.65 8.43 13.34
N GLU A 70 35.60 7.95 12.64
CA GLU A 70 35.52 7.91 11.18
C GLU A 70 34.51 8.92 10.61
N LYS A 71 34.69 9.27 9.32
CA LYS A 71 33.74 10.12 8.60
C LYS A 71 32.36 9.43 8.55
N ARG A 72 31.39 9.98 9.27
CA ARG A 72 30.00 9.49 9.25
C ARG A 72 29.44 9.59 7.83
N PHE A 73 28.91 8.48 7.35
CA PHE A 73 28.14 8.45 6.12
C PHE A 73 26.65 8.61 6.51
N ALA A 74 25.97 9.59 5.92
CA ALA A 74 24.54 9.76 6.11
C ALA A 74 23.86 9.75 4.75
N ARG A 75 22.86 8.92 4.58
CA ARG A 75 22.01 8.89 3.39
C ARG A 75 20.55 9.12 3.79
N VAL A 76 19.90 10.04 3.11
CA VAL A 76 18.48 10.36 3.28
C VAL A 76 17.79 10.13 1.94
N GLU A 77 16.75 9.36 1.95
CA GLU A 77 15.97 9.06 0.74
C GLU A 77 14.50 9.33 0.99
N HIS A 78 13.88 10.17 0.16
CA HIS A 78 12.43 10.39 0.17
C HIS A 78 11.77 9.35 -0.72
N ILE A 79 10.82 8.60 -0.15
CA ILE A 79 10.17 7.46 -0.80
C ILE A 79 8.67 7.74 -0.86
N PRO A 80 8.11 8.06 -2.04
CA PRO A 80 6.68 8.19 -2.18
C PRO A 80 6.02 6.81 -2.05
N VAL A 81 5.10 6.65 -1.11
CA VAL A 81 4.31 5.43 -0.98
C VAL A 81 3.42 5.28 -2.22
N ARG A 82 3.72 4.30 -3.04
CA ARG A 82 2.88 3.86 -4.15
C ARG A 82 2.00 2.71 -3.67
N GLY A 83 0.88 2.45 -4.31
CA GLY A 83 -0.05 1.41 -3.85
C GLY A 83 0.61 0.08 -3.47
N ALA A 84 0.12 -0.56 -2.42
CA ALA A 84 0.72 -1.75 -1.83
C ALA A 84 0.90 -2.92 -2.81
N GLN A 85 2.14 -3.36 -3.01
CA GLN A 85 2.47 -4.54 -3.81
C GLN A 85 3.09 -5.61 -2.90
N LEU A 86 2.24 -6.34 -2.18
CA LEU A 86 2.65 -7.30 -1.15
C LEU A 86 3.56 -8.40 -1.68
N HIS A 87 3.48 -8.78 -2.95
CA HIS A 87 4.40 -9.76 -3.55
C HIS A 87 5.86 -9.28 -3.54
N ARG A 88 6.12 -7.97 -3.74
CA ARG A 88 7.47 -7.40 -3.63
C ARG A 88 7.94 -7.37 -2.19
N VAL A 89 7.05 -7.01 -1.26
CA VAL A 89 7.35 -7.06 0.18
C VAL A 89 7.72 -8.47 0.60
N ALA A 90 6.95 -9.47 0.19
CA ALA A 90 7.24 -10.88 0.48
C ALA A 90 8.57 -11.34 -0.13
N ALA A 91 8.88 -10.92 -1.38
CA ALA A 91 10.11 -11.29 -2.06
C ALA A 91 11.35 -10.69 -1.36
N VAL A 92 11.31 -9.42 -0.94
CA VAL A 92 12.42 -8.79 -0.19
C VAL A 92 12.60 -9.44 1.18
N ASN A 93 11.50 -9.72 1.90
CA ASN A 93 11.55 -10.41 3.18
C ASN A 93 12.15 -11.83 3.05
N GLN A 94 11.83 -12.53 1.97
CA GLN A 94 12.43 -13.84 1.69
C GLN A 94 13.93 -13.70 1.37
N LEU A 95 14.28 -12.74 0.52
CA LEU A 95 15.67 -12.46 0.17
C LEU A 95 16.50 -12.11 1.41
N SER A 96 15.98 -11.28 2.33
CA SER A 96 16.70 -10.91 3.56
C SER A 96 17.02 -12.11 4.45
N ARG A 97 16.12 -13.08 4.55
CA ARG A 97 16.37 -14.34 5.27
C ARG A 97 17.44 -15.20 4.58
N GLU A 98 17.38 -15.28 3.27
CA GLU A 98 18.36 -16.04 2.48
C GLU A 98 19.76 -15.40 2.52
N ILE A 99 19.84 -14.05 2.67
CA ILE A 99 21.10 -13.35 2.92
C ILE A 99 21.67 -13.75 4.28
N GLU A 100 20.84 -13.77 5.34
CA GLU A 100 21.27 -14.18 6.68
C GLU A 100 21.82 -15.61 6.71
N GLU A 101 21.25 -16.51 5.88
CA GLU A 101 21.75 -17.88 5.68
C GLU A 101 23.04 -17.95 4.85
N GLY A 102 23.57 -16.82 4.36
CA GLY A 102 24.82 -16.75 3.58
C GLY A 102 24.71 -17.30 2.15
N LYS A 103 23.51 -17.31 1.56
CA LYS A 103 23.29 -17.91 0.23
C LYS A 103 23.78 -17.07 -0.94
N TYR A 104 23.99 -15.74 -0.72
CA TYR A 104 24.26 -14.82 -1.80
C TYR A 104 25.42 -13.89 -1.51
N THR A 105 26.18 -13.59 -2.53
CA THR A 105 27.19 -12.52 -2.54
C THR A 105 26.53 -11.15 -2.75
N LEU A 106 27.23 -10.09 -2.37
CA LEU A 106 26.71 -8.72 -2.49
C LEU A 106 26.27 -8.33 -3.92
N PRO A 107 27.00 -8.67 -5.00
CA PRO A 107 26.54 -8.44 -6.38
C PRO A 107 25.25 -9.19 -6.72
N GLU A 108 25.12 -10.44 -6.29
CA GLU A 108 23.90 -11.23 -6.51
C GLU A 108 22.68 -10.66 -5.77
N ILE A 109 22.89 -10.12 -4.55
CA ILE A 109 21.85 -9.43 -3.79
C ILE A 109 21.34 -8.22 -4.55
N ARG A 110 22.24 -7.41 -5.09
CA ARG A 110 21.87 -6.23 -5.91
C ARG A 110 21.07 -6.63 -7.14
N GLU A 111 21.50 -7.65 -7.84
CA GLU A 111 20.79 -8.14 -9.01
C GLU A 111 19.37 -8.63 -8.65
N LYS A 112 19.24 -9.39 -7.55
CA LYS A 112 17.93 -9.85 -7.07
C LYS A 112 17.02 -8.71 -6.62
N LEU A 113 17.54 -7.70 -5.93
CA LEU A 113 16.78 -6.51 -5.56
C LEU A 113 16.27 -5.76 -6.79
N GLU A 114 17.11 -5.59 -7.83
CA GLU A 114 16.69 -5.00 -9.09
C GLU A 114 15.64 -5.85 -9.83
N GLN A 115 15.75 -7.17 -9.81
CA GLN A 115 14.74 -8.07 -10.36
C GLN A 115 13.41 -7.92 -9.62
N ILE A 116 13.42 -7.86 -8.27
CA ILE A 116 12.21 -7.64 -7.45
C ILE A 116 11.60 -6.27 -7.75
N ARG A 117 12.42 -5.22 -7.83
CA ARG A 117 11.99 -3.85 -8.13
C ARG A 117 11.30 -3.75 -9.49
N ASN A 118 11.83 -4.44 -10.50
CA ASN A 118 11.34 -4.44 -11.87
C ASN A 118 10.29 -5.53 -12.15
N ALA A 119 9.95 -6.37 -11.14
CA ALA A 119 8.95 -7.42 -11.30
C ALA A 119 7.61 -6.82 -11.77
N PRO A 120 6.98 -7.39 -12.82
CA PRO A 120 5.72 -6.88 -13.32
C PRO A 120 4.62 -7.03 -12.27
N GLY A 121 3.83 -5.98 -12.06
CA GLY A 121 2.62 -6.04 -11.26
C GLY A 121 1.51 -6.86 -11.94
N ALA A 122 0.39 -7.05 -11.25
CA ALA A 122 -0.77 -7.74 -11.82
C ALA A 122 -1.29 -7.01 -13.08
N SER A 123 -1.79 -7.80 -14.05
CA SER A 123 -2.33 -7.23 -15.28
C SER A 123 -3.58 -6.37 -14.99
N LYS A 124 -3.80 -5.32 -15.80
CA LYS A 124 -4.98 -4.45 -15.63
C LYS A 124 -6.29 -5.23 -15.62
N ARG A 125 -6.40 -6.28 -16.46
CA ARG A 125 -7.58 -7.16 -16.53
C ARG A 125 -7.77 -7.94 -15.23
N THR A 126 -6.69 -8.49 -14.68
CA THR A 126 -6.70 -9.20 -13.40
C THR A 126 -7.16 -8.26 -12.27
N LEU A 127 -6.65 -7.04 -12.22
CA LEU A 127 -7.02 -6.06 -11.20
C LEU A 127 -8.51 -5.69 -11.26
N VAL A 128 -9.06 -5.48 -12.47
CA VAL A 128 -10.51 -5.22 -12.66
C VAL A 128 -11.34 -6.40 -12.17
N LEU A 129 -11.00 -7.63 -12.59
CA LEU A 129 -11.72 -8.83 -12.18
C LEU A 129 -11.64 -9.09 -10.68
N MET A 130 -10.45 -8.89 -10.07
CA MET A 130 -10.26 -9.07 -8.63
C MET A 130 -11.00 -8.02 -7.81
N SER A 131 -11.08 -6.77 -8.30
CA SER A 131 -11.90 -5.74 -7.68
C SER A 131 -13.37 -6.11 -7.68
N GLY A 132 -13.92 -6.57 -8.82
CA GLY A 132 -15.29 -7.07 -8.89
C GLY A 132 -15.53 -8.26 -7.98
N LEU A 133 -14.63 -9.25 -7.99
CA LEU A 133 -14.74 -10.44 -7.17
C LEU A 133 -14.69 -10.10 -5.66
N GLY A 134 -13.80 -9.21 -5.28
CA GLY A 134 -13.73 -8.68 -3.92
C GLY A 134 -15.03 -8.00 -3.51
N SER A 135 -15.57 -7.09 -4.34
CA SER A 135 -16.84 -6.41 -4.08
C SER A 135 -17.99 -7.40 -3.89
N GLY A 136 -18.13 -8.41 -4.77
CA GLY A 136 -19.16 -9.42 -4.65
C GLY A 136 -19.01 -10.30 -3.40
N CYS A 137 -17.79 -10.74 -3.08
CA CYS A 137 -17.52 -11.52 -1.87
C CYS A 137 -17.81 -10.73 -0.58
N PHE A 138 -17.41 -9.47 -0.51
CA PHE A 138 -17.71 -8.62 0.65
C PHE A 138 -19.22 -8.31 0.77
N CYS A 139 -19.92 -8.13 -0.35
CA CYS A 139 -21.39 -8.00 -0.37
C CYS A 139 -22.03 -9.22 0.30
N LEU A 140 -21.60 -10.43 -0.05
CA LEU A 140 -22.07 -11.67 0.57
C LEU A 140 -21.75 -11.72 2.08
N MET A 141 -20.53 -11.33 2.47
CA MET A 141 -20.11 -11.28 3.88
C MET A 141 -20.95 -10.31 4.72
N PHE A 142 -21.44 -9.24 4.13
CA PHE A 142 -22.34 -8.28 4.79
C PHE A 142 -23.81 -8.70 4.79
N GLY A 143 -24.13 -9.86 4.27
CA GLY A 143 -25.49 -10.42 4.28
C GLY A 143 -26.30 -10.18 3.01
N GLY A 144 -25.67 -9.67 1.95
CA GLY A 144 -26.32 -9.49 0.64
C GLY A 144 -26.74 -10.81 0.01
N MET A 145 -27.83 -10.77 -0.74
CA MET A 145 -28.31 -11.91 -1.52
C MET A 145 -27.43 -12.13 -2.77
N TRP A 146 -27.58 -13.27 -3.43
CA TRP A 146 -26.77 -13.56 -4.63
C TRP A 146 -26.94 -12.51 -5.75
N GLN A 147 -28.14 -11.90 -5.88
CA GLN A 147 -28.41 -10.81 -6.82
C GLN A 147 -27.56 -9.57 -6.50
N ASP A 148 -27.51 -9.17 -5.21
CA ASP A 148 -26.72 -8.04 -4.74
C ASP A 148 -25.22 -8.28 -5.01
N CYS A 149 -24.75 -9.52 -4.81
CA CYS A 149 -23.36 -9.90 -5.05
C CYS A 149 -22.96 -9.80 -6.54
N VAL A 150 -23.85 -10.20 -7.46
CA VAL A 150 -23.62 -10.06 -8.90
C VAL A 150 -23.55 -8.58 -9.29
N VAL A 151 -24.45 -7.76 -8.77
CA VAL A 151 -24.44 -6.32 -9.01
C VAL A 151 -23.18 -5.68 -8.41
N ALA A 152 -22.82 -6.00 -7.15
CA ALA A 152 -21.62 -5.52 -6.51
C ALA A 152 -20.35 -5.91 -7.30
N PHE A 153 -20.31 -7.12 -7.88
CA PHE A 153 -19.22 -7.53 -8.77
C PHE A 153 -19.10 -6.60 -9.98
N VAL A 154 -20.23 -6.30 -10.65
CA VAL A 154 -20.23 -5.40 -11.82
C VAL A 154 -19.79 -4.00 -11.42
N ILE A 155 -20.31 -3.47 -10.31
CA ILE A 155 -19.94 -2.15 -9.78
C ILE A 155 -18.44 -2.11 -9.44
N GLY A 156 -17.90 -3.14 -8.79
CA GLY A 156 -16.48 -3.24 -8.48
C GLY A 156 -15.58 -3.25 -9.73
N CYS A 157 -16.02 -3.91 -10.81
CA CYS A 157 -15.33 -3.85 -12.10
C CYS A 157 -15.36 -2.43 -12.70
N LEU A 158 -16.53 -1.78 -12.71
CA LEU A 158 -16.67 -0.40 -13.21
C LEU A 158 -15.85 0.59 -12.39
N LEU A 159 -15.85 0.46 -11.08
CA LEU A 159 -15.05 1.26 -10.17
C LEU A 159 -13.56 1.16 -10.52
N TYR A 160 -13.05 -0.06 -10.71
CA TYR A 160 -11.63 -0.21 -11.01
C TYR A 160 -11.26 0.29 -12.41
N LEU A 161 -12.16 0.18 -13.39
CA LEU A 161 -12.00 0.80 -14.71
C LEU A 161 -11.92 2.32 -14.59
N TYR A 162 -12.77 2.94 -13.75
CA TYR A 162 -12.70 4.37 -13.44
C TYR A 162 -11.34 4.75 -12.83
N LEU A 163 -10.85 4.01 -11.83
CA LEU A 163 -9.53 4.25 -11.22
C LEU A 163 -8.40 4.13 -12.25
N LEU A 164 -8.44 3.14 -13.13
CA LEU A 164 -7.48 2.98 -14.22
C LEU A 164 -7.54 4.13 -15.24
N TRP A 165 -8.73 4.67 -15.49
CA TRP A 165 -8.90 5.80 -16.40
C TRP A 165 -8.33 7.10 -15.82
N LEU A 166 -8.55 7.33 -14.54
CA LEU A 166 -7.98 8.47 -13.83
C LEU A 166 -6.46 8.38 -13.70
N ASN A 167 -5.93 7.23 -13.35
CA ASN A 167 -4.50 6.89 -13.29
C ASN A 167 -3.61 8.05 -12.81
N GLY A 168 -3.90 8.61 -11.63
CA GLY A 168 -3.10 9.67 -11.02
C GLY A 168 -3.27 11.07 -11.64
N ARG A 169 -4.27 11.29 -12.48
CA ARG A 169 -4.59 12.63 -13.03
C ARG A 169 -5.22 13.55 -12.00
N CYS A 170 -5.83 12.98 -10.96
CA CYS A 170 -6.49 13.70 -9.88
C CYS A 170 -5.82 13.39 -8.54
N SER A 171 -6.14 14.20 -7.52
CA SER A 171 -5.73 13.88 -6.16
C SER A 171 -6.49 12.64 -5.64
N LYS A 172 -5.87 11.89 -4.75
CA LYS A 172 -6.44 10.69 -4.10
C LYS A 172 -7.83 10.96 -3.49
N ILE A 173 -8.04 12.16 -2.94
CA ILE A 173 -9.32 12.58 -2.38
C ILE A 173 -10.40 12.63 -3.46
N VAL A 174 -10.13 13.29 -4.60
CA VAL A 174 -11.08 13.42 -5.72
C VAL A 174 -11.38 12.05 -6.34
N GLU A 175 -10.37 11.18 -6.47
CA GLU A 175 -10.55 9.81 -6.94
C GLU A 175 -11.51 9.01 -6.06
N ASN A 176 -11.37 9.12 -4.73
CA ASN A 176 -12.21 8.39 -3.79
C ASN A 176 -13.64 8.97 -3.69
N ILE A 177 -13.81 10.31 -3.75
CA ILE A 177 -15.15 10.93 -3.85
C ILE A 177 -15.87 10.45 -5.11
N GLY A 178 -15.20 10.51 -6.27
CA GLY A 178 -15.77 10.04 -7.52
C GLY A 178 -16.07 8.53 -7.52
N GLY A 179 -15.23 7.72 -6.88
CA GLY A 179 -15.49 6.31 -6.66
C GLY A 179 -16.78 6.07 -5.86
N GLY A 180 -16.98 6.79 -4.74
CA GLY A 180 -18.19 6.75 -3.93
C GLY A 180 -19.44 7.17 -4.73
N ILE A 181 -19.33 8.22 -5.56
CA ILE A 181 -20.41 8.67 -6.46
C ILE A 181 -20.79 7.55 -7.44
N ILE A 182 -19.80 6.97 -8.13
CA ILE A 182 -20.05 5.90 -9.12
C ILE A 182 -20.72 4.68 -8.48
N ILE A 183 -20.23 4.23 -7.34
CA ILE A 183 -20.80 3.10 -6.60
C ILE A 183 -22.27 3.37 -6.31
N THR A 184 -22.60 4.52 -5.75
CA THR A 184 -23.95 4.85 -5.31
C THR A 184 -24.90 5.06 -6.48
N VAL A 185 -24.45 5.76 -7.52
CA VAL A 185 -25.27 5.95 -8.74
C VAL A 185 -25.57 4.61 -9.41
N CYS A 186 -24.56 3.74 -9.55
CA CYS A 186 -24.78 2.41 -10.11
C CYS A 186 -25.74 1.59 -9.24
N SER A 187 -25.61 1.60 -7.92
CA SER A 187 -26.53 0.89 -7.01
C SER A 187 -27.97 1.39 -7.15
N LEU A 188 -28.17 2.71 -7.25
CA LEU A 188 -29.49 3.31 -7.50
C LEU A 188 -30.08 2.92 -8.85
N LEU A 189 -29.28 2.74 -9.88
CA LEU A 189 -29.76 2.28 -11.18
C LEU A 189 -30.22 0.83 -11.13
N PHE A 190 -29.49 -0.02 -10.42
CA PHE A 190 -29.80 -1.46 -10.33
C PHE A 190 -31.00 -1.75 -9.42
N ILE A 191 -31.25 -0.96 -8.36
CA ILE A 191 -32.38 -1.20 -7.46
C ILE A 191 -33.75 -1.05 -8.15
N HIS A 192 -33.81 -0.35 -9.28
CA HIS A 192 -35.03 -0.20 -10.07
C HIS A 192 -35.31 -1.41 -10.98
N MET A 193 -34.47 -2.44 -10.97
CA MET A 193 -34.70 -3.69 -11.68
C MET A 193 -35.76 -4.57 -10.95
N PRO A 194 -36.43 -5.46 -11.66
CA PRO A 194 -37.53 -6.28 -11.09
C PRO A 194 -37.04 -7.41 -10.17
N PHE A 195 -36.01 -7.20 -9.43
CA PHE A 195 -35.45 -8.16 -8.46
C PHE A 195 -35.44 -7.52 -7.06
N GLU A 196 -35.66 -8.31 -6.03
CA GLU A 196 -35.47 -7.86 -4.65
C GLU A 196 -33.97 -7.70 -4.40
N MET A 197 -33.55 -6.46 -4.25
CA MET A 197 -32.12 -6.08 -4.00
C MET A 197 -32.05 -5.11 -2.84
N ASP A 198 -30.96 -5.19 -2.08
CA ASP A 198 -30.66 -4.26 -0.99
C ASP A 198 -29.51 -3.33 -1.38
N MET A 199 -29.82 -2.04 -1.48
CA MET A 199 -28.85 -1.01 -1.84
C MET A 199 -27.71 -0.91 -0.82
N SER A 200 -27.99 -1.14 0.46
CA SER A 200 -26.98 -1.06 1.52
C SER A 200 -25.91 -2.13 1.37
N HIS A 201 -26.31 -3.36 1.02
CA HIS A 201 -25.38 -4.46 0.79
C HIS A 201 -24.55 -4.25 -0.49
N MET A 202 -25.19 -3.77 -1.58
CA MET A 202 -24.50 -3.45 -2.83
C MET A 202 -23.45 -2.36 -2.62
N ILE A 203 -23.79 -1.25 -1.96
CA ILE A 203 -22.86 -0.15 -1.68
C ILE A 203 -21.74 -0.64 -0.76
N SER A 204 -22.08 -1.30 0.36
CA SER A 204 -21.08 -1.75 1.34
C SER A 204 -20.05 -2.70 0.74
N GLY A 205 -20.48 -3.67 -0.09
CA GLY A 205 -19.58 -4.58 -0.79
C GLY A 205 -18.72 -3.86 -1.83
N SER A 206 -19.31 -2.93 -2.59
CA SER A 206 -18.62 -2.23 -3.67
C SER A 206 -17.62 -1.19 -3.20
N ILE A 207 -17.71 -0.70 -1.96
CA ILE A 207 -16.75 0.25 -1.36
C ILE A 207 -15.41 -0.43 -1.02
N MET A 208 -15.39 -1.74 -0.78
CA MET A 208 -14.21 -2.45 -0.26
C MET A 208 -12.92 -2.25 -1.07
N PRO A 209 -12.90 -2.17 -2.40
CA PRO A 209 -11.70 -1.86 -3.15
C PRO A 209 -11.10 -0.46 -2.87
N LEU A 210 -11.90 0.48 -2.36
CA LEU A 210 -11.45 1.83 -1.97
C LEU A 210 -10.95 1.90 -0.52
N VAL A 211 -11.32 0.92 0.31
CA VAL A 211 -10.96 0.92 1.73
C VAL A 211 -9.45 0.78 1.91
N PRO A 212 -8.79 1.73 2.58
CA PRO A 212 -7.34 1.72 2.77
C PRO A 212 -6.93 0.79 3.91
N GLY A 213 -7.37 -0.48 3.87
CA GLY A 213 -7.24 -1.43 4.97
C GLY A 213 -5.78 -1.65 5.40
N LEU A 214 -4.86 -1.81 4.45
CA LEU A 214 -3.45 -2.02 4.76
C LEU A 214 -2.83 -0.78 5.42
N ALA A 215 -3.10 0.42 4.91
CA ALA A 215 -2.59 1.67 5.51
C ALA A 215 -3.13 1.86 6.93
N PHE A 216 -4.41 1.53 7.14
CA PHE A 216 -5.07 1.62 8.44
C PHE A 216 -4.48 0.62 9.45
N THR A 217 -4.35 -0.66 9.07
CA THR A 217 -3.81 -1.70 9.96
C THR A 217 -2.33 -1.47 10.28
N ASN A 218 -1.53 -1.07 9.28
CA ASN A 218 -0.12 -0.74 9.50
C ASN A 218 0.03 0.51 10.36
N GLY A 219 -0.85 1.53 10.18
CA GLY A 219 -0.84 2.72 11.03
C GLY A 219 -1.10 2.40 12.50
N ILE A 220 -2.07 1.51 12.80
CA ILE A 220 -2.31 1.04 14.18
C ILE A 220 -1.09 0.30 14.72
N ARG A 221 -0.47 -0.54 13.92
CA ARG A 221 0.68 -1.34 14.33
C ARG A 221 1.91 -0.48 14.57
N ASP A 222 2.22 0.45 13.66
CA ASP A 222 3.33 1.40 13.84
C ASP A 222 3.17 2.20 15.15
N ILE A 223 1.94 2.65 15.48
CA ILE A 223 1.65 3.31 16.76
C ILE A 223 1.90 2.37 17.94
N ALA A 224 1.46 1.12 17.84
CA ALA A 224 1.62 0.14 18.93
C ALA A 224 3.10 -0.23 19.16
N ASP A 225 3.90 -0.22 18.10
CA ASP A 225 5.35 -0.48 18.15
C ASP A 225 6.16 0.78 18.58
N GLY A 226 5.49 1.94 18.76
CA GLY A 226 6.11 3.19 19.24
C GLY A 226 6.43 4.20 18.13
N ASP A 227 6.21 3.87 16.86
CA ASP A 227 6.42 4.74 15.71
C ASP A 227 5.26 5.72 15.51
N TYR A 228 5.02 6.56 16.52
CA TYR A 228 3.86 7.47 16.56
C TYR A 228 3.75 8.40 15.36
N ILE A 229 4.86 8.92 14.85
CA ILE A 229 4.87 9.86 13.72
C ILE A 229 4.37 9.15 12.46
N SER A 230 5.00 8.04 12.10
CA SER A 230 4.65 7.27 10.90
C SER A 230 3.26 6.68 10.98
N GLY A 231 2.91 6.09 12.13
CA GLY A 231 1.60 5.54 12.36
C GLY A 231 0.49 6.58 12.29
N THR A 232 0.68 7.76 12.91
CA THR A 232 -0.30 8.85 12.85
C THR A 232 -0.51 9.36 11.43
N VAL A 233 0.55 9.56 10.66
CA VAL A 233 0.45 9.99 9.25
C VAL A 233 -0.35 8.99 8.42
N ARG A 234 -0.08 7.68 8.56
CA ARG A 234 -0.84 6.62 7.88
C ARG A 234 -2.31 6.58 8.32
N MET A 235 -2.59 6.79 9.60
CA MET A 235 -3.96 6.85 10.12
C MET A 235 -4.74 8.03 9.57
N ILE A 236 -4.13 9.22 9.53
CA ILE A 236 -4.74 10.43 8.95
C ILE A 236 -5.04 10.20 7.46
N ASP A 237 -4.11 9.63 6.69
CA ASP A 237 -4.33 9.32 5.27
C ASP A 237 -5.51 8.35 5.09
N ALA A 238 -5.59 7.30 5.91
CA ALA A 238 -6.70 6.35 5.86
C ALA A 238 -8.05 7.01 6.22
N VAL A 239 -8.09 7.84 7.26
CA VAL A 239 -9.31 8.58 7.66
C VAL A 239 -9.76 9.54 6.56
N LEU A 240 -8.84 10.24 5.90
CA LEU A 240 -9.17 11.12 4.76
C LEU A 240 -9.78 10.34 3.59
N VAL A 241 -9.31 9.11 3.33
CA VAL A 241 -9.94 8.23 2.31
C VAL A 241 -11.35 7.84 2.73
N PHE A 242 -11.56 7.39 3.98
CA PHE A 242 -12.90 7.06 4.48
C PHE A 242 -13.87 8.24 4.35
N LEU A 243 -13.46 9.43 4.77
CA LEU A 243 -14.28 10.65 4.65
C LEU A 243 -14.57 11.01 3.20
N SER A 244 -13.60 10.82 2.29
CA SER A 244 -13.78 11.09 0.87
C SER A 244 -14.82 10.15 0.23
N VAL A 245 -14.74 8.84 0.52
CA VAL A 245 -15.71 7.86 0.04
C VAL A 245 -17.10 8.16 0.62
N ALA A 246 -17.18 8.42 1.94
CA ALA A 246 -18.43 8.74 2.61
C ALA A 246 -19.07 10.02 2.04
N ALA A 247 -18.28 11.04 1.72
CA ALA A 247 -18.76 12.25 1.08
C ALA A 247 -19.34 11.97 -0.30
N GLY A 248 -18.69 11.14 -1.13
CA GLY A 248 -19.20 10.74 -2.44
C GLY A 248 -20.53 10.00 -2.36
N VAL A 249 -20.62 9.00 -1.49
CA VAL A 249 -21.85 8.22 -1.25
C VAL A 249 -22.96 9.12 -0.69
N GLY A 250 -22.67 9.88 0.36
CA GLY A 250 -23.63 10.76 1.04
C GLY A 250 -24.19 11.85 0.14
N CYS A 251 -23.36 12.41 -0.74
CA CYS A 251 -23.78 13.43 -1.72
C CYS A 251 -24.86 12.86 -2.65
N VAL A 252 -24.65 11.68 -3.24
CA VAL A 252 -25.60 11.07 -4.15
C VAL A 252 -26.89 10.66 -3.43
N LEU A 253 -26.79 10.07 -2.24
CA LEU A 253 -27.95 9.70 -1.44
C LEU A 253 -28.78 10.92 -1.02
N SER A 254 -28.13 12.03 -0.62
CA SER A 254 -28.79 13.27 -0.27
C SER A 254 -29.55 13.90 -1.44
N ILE A 255 -28.93 13.92 -2.63
CA ILE A 255 -29.58 14.40 -3.85
C ILE A 255 -30.79 13.51 -4.20
N TYR A 256 -30.62 12.18 -4.16
CA TYR A 256 -31.69 11.23 -4.43
C TYR A 256 -32.88 11.41 -3.46
N HIS A 257 -32.60 11.51 -2.16
CA HIS A 257 -33.62 11.75 -1.13
C HIS A 257 -34.40 13.04 -1.38
N HIS A 258 -33.71 14.10 -1.79
CA HIS A 258 -34.35 15.40 -2.08
C HIS A 258 -35.23 15.36 -3.35
N LEU A 259 -34.82 14.57 -4.36
CA LEU A 259 -35.58 14.43 -5.61
C LEU A 259 -36.82 13.51 -5.47
N THR A 260 -36.74 12.51 -4.59
CA THR A 260 -37.84 11.52 -4.38
C THR A 260 -38.80 11.91 -3.27
N GLY A 261 -38.65 13.11 -2.67
CA GLY A 261 -39.54 13.60 -1.63
C GLY A 261 -39.46 12.86 -0.28
N GLY A 262 -38.29 12.22 -0.01
CA GLY A 262 -38.03 11.61 1.31
C GLY A 262 -38.42 10.14 1.46
N VAL A 263 -38.76 9.47 0.36
CA VAL A 263 -38.96 8.00 0.39
C VAL A 263 -37.58 7.37 0.53
N MET A 264 -37.27 6.82 1.72
CA MET A 264 -36.11 5.93 1.91
C MET A 264 -36.45 4.57 1.27
N LEU A 265 -35.55 4.08 0.42
CA LEU A 265 -35.56 2.73 -0.12
C LEU A 265 -34.97 1.76 0.90
#